data_97c58329cabd648ab5d77aebdac4abc1
#
_entry.id   97c58329cabd648ab5d77aebdac4abc1
#
_cell.length_a   1.000
_cell.length_b   1.000
_cell.length_c   1.000
_cell.angle_alpha   90.00
_cell.angle_beta   90.00
_cell.angle_gamma   90.00
#
_symmetry.space_group_name_H-M   'P 1'
#
loop_
_entity.id
_entity.type
_entity.pdbx_description
1 polymer ?
#
loop_
_entity_poly.entity_id
_entity_poly.type
_entity_poly.pdbx_seq_one_letter_code
_entity_poly.pdbx_strand_id
1 'polypeptide(L)'
;MGIDFAHSERSRLGIEWEIACVDRRSGELSPAAPELLARIGDGQGFPHVTNELLTNTVEIVSAPHHRARHAVADLTTLVERVIGYAEPLGVELMSAGTHPFSQWFQQQITPGKTRYDTLIDRTRWWGRQMMI
;
A
#
# COMPACT_ATOMS: atom_id res chain seq x y z
N MET A 1 -24.29 23.64 7.97
CA MET A 1 -23.63 22.39 8.35
C MET A 1 -22.16 22.73 8.56
N GLY A 2 -21.66 22.73 9.79
CA GLY A 2 -20.25 23.00 10.06
C GLY A 2 -19.41 21.77 9.76
N ILE A 3 -18.21 21.96 9.24
CA ILE A 3 -17.23 20.89 9.12
C ILE A 3 -16.50 20.81 10.47
N ASP A 4 -16.55 19.65 11.10
CA ASP A 4 -15.80 19.38 12.32
C ASP A 4 -14.40 18.88 11.95
N PHE A 5 -13.38 19.63 12.34
CA PHE A 5 -11.99 19.25 12.08
C PHE A 5 -11.39 18.60 13.31
N ALA A 6 -10.68 17.49 13.09
CA ALA A 6 -9.90 16.86 14.16
C ALA A 6 -8.83 17.85 14.66
N HIS A 7 -8.79 18.06 15.99
CA HIS A 7 -7.80 18.91 16.63
C HIS A 7 -6.64 18.06 17.15
N SER A 8 -5.40 18.50 16.90
CA SER A 8 -4.21 17.97 17.55
C SER A 8 -3.59 19.05 18.45
N GLU A 9 -3.17 18.68 19.64
CA GLU A 9 -2.54 19.62 20.60
C GLU A 9 -1.25 20.25 20.06
N ARG A 10 -0.53 19.55 19.20
CA ARG A 10 0.68 20.01 18.51
C ARG A 10 0.72 19.49 17.09
N SER A 11 1.40 20.21 16.22
CA SER A 11 1.66 19.76 14.87
C SER A 11 2.40 18.42 14.88
N ARG A 12 1.81 17.42 14.24
CA ARG A 12 2.38 16.11 14.01
C ARG A 12 2.27 15.77 12.53
N LEU A 13 3.12 14.90 12.05
CA LEU A 13 3.06 14.36 10.69
C LEU A 13 3.12 12.83 10.74
N GLY A 14 2.42 12.19 9.84
CA GLY A 14 2.56 10.79 9.49
C GLY A 14 2.99 10.70 8.03
N ILE A 15 3.50 9.55 7.63
CA ILE A 15 3.86 9.22 6.25
C ILE A 15 3.09 7.97 5.87
N GLU A 16 2.39 8.05 4.75
CA GLU A 16 1.77 6.92 4.07
C GLU A 16 2.61 6.64 2.83
N TRP A 17 2.95 5.38 2.62
CA TRP A 17 3.75 4.96 1.48
C TRP A 17 3.13 3.75 0.81
N GLU A 18 2.66 3.94 -0.40
CA GLU A 18 2.16 2.90 -1.27
C GLU A 18 3.34 2.24 -1.99
N ILE A 19 3.48 0.94 -1.85
CA ILE A 19 4.60 0.17 -2.39
C ILE A 19 4.06 -1.00 -3.20
N ALA A 20 4.55 -1.13 -4.42
CA ALA A 20 4.16 -2.23 -5.29
C ALA A 20 4.86 -3.54 -4.90
N CYS A 21 4.12 -4.63 -4.98
CA CYS A 21 4.63 -5.99 -4.95
C CYS A 21 5.01 -6.42 -6.36
N VAL A 22 6.24 -6.88 -6.55
CA VAL A 22 6.72 -7.40 -7.83
C VAL A 22 7.24 -8.84 -7.66
N ASP A 23 7.03 -9.66 -8.66
CA ASP A 23 7.61 -11.00 -8.70
C ASP A 23 9.14 -10.89 -8.88
N ARG A 24 9.90 -11.50 -7.99
CA ARG A 24 11.37 -11.45 -7.94
C ARG A 24 12.04 -11.90 -9.22
N ARG A 25 11.44 -12.81 -9.96
CA ARG A 25 12.04 -13.43 -11.16
C ARG A 25 11.75 -12.67 -12.42
N SER A 26 10.52 -12.21 -12.58
CA SER A 26 10.06 -11.51 -13.78
C SER A 26 10.13 -9.99 -13.65
N GLY A 27 10.09 -9.45 -12.44
CA GLY A 27 9.93 -8.04 -12.16
C GLY A 27 8.53 -7.50 -12.45
N GLU A 28 7.57 -8.34 -12.88
CA GLU A 28 6.18 -7.95 -13.13
C GLU A 28 5.44 -7.67 -11.83
N LEU A 29 4.40 -6.82 -11.89
CA LEU A 29 3.49 -6.62 -10.77
C LEU A 29 2.86 -7.94 -10.33
N SER A 30 2.89 -8.21 -9.03
CA SER A 30 2.39 -9.44 -8.43
C SER A 30 1.18 -9.17 -7.55
N PRO A 31 0.04 -9.88 -7.73
CA PRO A 31 -1.15 -9.71 -6.89
C PRO A 31 -0.98 -10.34 -5.49
N ALA A 32 0.19 -10.13 -4.87
CA ALA A 32 0.59 -10.80 -3.65
C ALA A 32 0.17 -10.07 -2.36
N ALA A 33 -0.34 -8.84 -2.45
CA ALA A 33 -0.68 -8.06 -1.26
C ALA A 33 -1.68 -8.75 -0.33
N PRO A 34 -2.74 -9.43 -0.79
CA PRO A 34 -3.65 -10.15 0.10
C PRO A 34 -2.97 -11.26 0.91
N GLU A 35 -2.11 -12.07 0.27
CA GLU A 35 -1.37 -13.13 0.95
C GLU A 35 -0.32 -12.57 1.91
N LEU A 36 0.39 -11.52 1.49
CA LEU A 36 1.37 -10.83 2.32
C LEU A 36 0.73 -10.27 3.58
N LEU A 37 -0.43 -9.60 3.45
CA LEU A 37 -1.18 -9.05 4.57
C LEU A 37 -1.74 -10.13 5.50
N ALA A 38 -2.19 -11.26 4.97
CA ALA A 38 -2.60 -12.40 5.78
C ALA A 38 -1.44 -12.91 6.66
N ARG A 39 -0.25 -13.08 6.09
CA ARG A 39 0.94 -13.49 6.85
C ARG A 39 1.36 -12.47 7.90
N ILE A 40 1.25 -11.19 7.59
CA ILE A 40 1.53 -10.11 8.54
C ILE A 40 0.50 -10.14 9.68
N GLY A 41 -0.78 -10.38 9.39
CA GLY A 41 -1.87 -10.44 10.36
C GLY A 41 -1.81 -11.64 11.30
N ASP A 42 -1.42 -12.80 10.79
CA ASP A 42 -1.31 -14.05 11.54
C ASP A 42 -0.21 -14.01 12.63
N GLY A 43 0.72 -13.04 12.53
CA GLY A 43 1.86 -12.88 13.44
C GLY A 43 1.75 -11.78 14.49
N GLN A 44 0.53 -11.35 14.89
CA GLN A 44 0.29 -10.25 15.84
C GLN A 44 0.41 -8.82 15.25
N GLY A 45 -0.62 -8.41 14.53
CA GLY A 45 -1.04 -7.02 14.44
C GLY A 45 0.03 -6.01 13.99
N PHE A 46 0.16 -5.86 12.69
CA PHE A 46 0.74 -4.65 12.11
C PHE A 46 -0.39 -3.71 11.71
N PRO A 47 -0.92 -2.89 12.62
CA PRO A 47 -2.01 -1.97 12.30
C PRO A 47 -1.61 -0.90 11.27
N HIS A 48 -0.32 -0.87 10.90
CA HIS A 48 0.30 0.11 10.04
C HIS A 48 0.57 -0.39 8.61
N VAL A 49 0.13 -1.60 8.27
CA VAL A 49 0.25 -2.13 6.90
C VAL A 49 -1.14 -2.58 6.45
N THR A 50 -1.62 -2.03 5.36
CA THR A 50 -2.96 -2.29 4.85
C THR A 50 -2.95 -2.50 3.34
N ASN A 51 -4.08 -2.98 2.83
CA ASN A 51 -4.28 -3.10 1.41
C ASN A 51 -4.67 -1.76 0.78
N GLU A 52 -4.25 -1.56 -0.46
CA GLU A 52 -4.63 -0.44 -1.30
C GLU A 52 -5.61 -0.85 -2.42
N LEU A 53 -5.88 0.05 -3.37
CA LEU A 53 -6.80 -0.15 -4.49
C LEU A 53 -6.54 -1.47 -5.24
N LEU A 54 -5.27 -1.79 -5.44
CA LEU A 54 -4.85 -2.95 -6.22
C LEU A 54 -4.30 -4.07 -5.34
N THR A 55 -4.52 -5.32 -5.77
CA THR A 55 -3.97 -6.50 -5.11
C THR A 55 -2.45 -6.64 -5.22
N ASN A 56 -1.81 -5.79 -6.00
CA ASN A 56 -0.35 -5.73 -6.15
C ASN A 56 0.30 -4.62 -5.31
N THR A 57 -0.46 -3.91 -4.46
CA THR A 57 0.04 -2.77 -3.69
C THR A 57 -0.30 -2.92 -2.22
N VAL A 58 0.65 -2.61 -1.37
CA VAL A 58 0.47 -2.45 0.08
C VAL A 58 0.73 -1.01 0.47
N GLU A 59 -0.06 -0.50 1.40
CA GLU A 59 0.13 0.80 2.03
C GLU A 59 0.78 0.61 3.40
N ILE A 60 1.88 1.33 3.64
CA ILE A 60 2.59 1.33 4.92
C ILE A 60 2.47 2.71 5.54
N VAL A 61 1.97 2.77 6.76
CA VAL A 61 1.63 4.02 7.45
C VAL A 61 2.47 4.17 8.72
N SER A 62 3.24 5.24 8.83
CA SER A 62 3.97 5.53 10.06
C SER A 62 3.03 6.00 11.18
N ALA A 63 3.44 5.86 12.44
CA ALA A 63 2.79 6.57 13.52
C ALA A 63 2.94 8.09 13.36
N PRO A 64 2.06 8.91 14.00
CA PRO A 64 2.22 10.36 14.00
C PRO A 64 3.41 10.81 14.86
N HIS A 65 4.34 11.54 14.27
CA HIS A 65 5.55 12.04 14.92
C HIS A 65 5.66 13.57 14.87
N HIS A 66 6.39 14.17 15.83
CA HIS A 66 6.67 15.62 15.83
C HIS A 66 7.82 16.04 14.89
N ARG A 67 8.57 15.07 14.37
CA ARG A 67 9.73 15.33 13.49
C ARG A 67 9.76 14.33 12.35
N ALA A 68 9.96 14.82 11.14
CA ALA A 68 10.01 13.99 9.93
C ALA A 68 11.01 12.82 10.05
N ARG A 69 12.20 13.06 10.63
CA ARG A 69 13.19 11.99 10.82
C ARG A 69 12.69 10.80 11.63
N HIS A 70 11.78 11.03 12.61
CA HIS A 70 11.22 9.96 13.42
C HIS A 70 10.15 9.18 12.63
N ALA A 71 9.33 9.88 11.85
CA ALA A 71 8.37 9.23 10.96
C ALA A 71 9.09 8.38 9.88
N VAL A 72 10.19 8.89 9.33
CA VAL A 72 11.02 8.12 8.37
C VAL A 72 11.64 6.89 9.03
N ALA A 73 12.20 7.00 10.23
CA ALA A 73 12.78 5.88 10.94
C ALA A 73 11.75 4.78 11.26
N ASP A 74 10.55 5.20 11.69
CA ASP A 74 9.41 4.30 11.94
C ASP A 74 9.00 3.58 10.64
N LEU A 75 8.80 4.34 9.56
CA LEU A 75 8.47 3.79 8.25
C LEU A 75 9.54 2.80 7.74
N THR A 76 10.82 3.12 7.90
CA THR A 76 11.93 2.23 7.53
C THR A 76 11.82 0.89 8.25
N THR A 77 11.59 0.92 9.56
CA THR A 77 11.41 -0.30 10.36
C THR A 77 10.22 -1.14 9.86
N LEU A 78 9.10 -0.49 9.52
CA LEU A 78 7.92 -1.17 8.98
C LEU A 78 8.21 -1.81 7.61
N VAL A 79 8.89 -1.10 6.71
CA VAL A 79 9.28 -1.60 5.38
C VAL A 79 10.21 -2.82 5.51
N GLU A 80 11.24 -2.76 6.34
CA GLU A 80 12.16 -3.88 6.58
C GLU A 80 11.42 -5.14 7.04
N ARG A 81 10.42 -4.97 7.91
CA ARG A 81 9.59 -6.09 8.38
C ARG A 81 8.70 -6.64 7.25
N VAL A 82 8.08 -5.78 6.44
CA VAL A 82 7.26 -6.20 5.29
C VAL A 82 8.11 -6.96 4.28
N ILE A 83 9.35 -6.53 4.02
CA ILE A 83 10.32 -7.25 3.18
C ILE A 83 10.54 -8.67 3.70
N GLY A 84 10.73 -8.84 5.02
CA GLY A 84 10.91 -10.16 5.63
C GLY A 84 9.72 -11.11 5.42
N TYR A 85 8.50 -10.59 5.34
CA TYR A 85 7.31 -11.39 5.00
C TYR A 85 7.13 -11.63 3.50
N ALA A 86 7.58 -10.68 2.65
CA ALA A 86 7.49 -10.78 1.20
C ALA A 86 8.49 -11.77 0.60
N GLU A 87 9.70 -11.83 1.17
CA GLU A 87 10.80 -12.65 0.66
C GLU A 87 10.44 -14.15 0.50
N PRO A 88 9.81 -14.84 1.47
CA PRO A 88 9.40 -16.23 1.32
C PRO A 88 8.31 -16.46 0.27
N LEU A 89 7.62 -15.39 -0.17
CA LEU A 89 6.63 -15.41 -1.26
C LEU A 89 7.27 -15.26 -2.64
N GLY A 90 8.58 -15.03 -2.71
CA GLY A 90 9.26 -14.67 -3.97
C GLY A 90 8.88 -13.29 -4.48
N VAL A 91 8.47 -12.41 -3.58
CA VAL A 91 8.02 -11.04 -3.85
C VAL A 91 9.08 -10.05 -3.38
N GLU A 92 9.30 -9.02 -4.17
CA GLU A 92 10.07 -7.84 -3.82
C GLU A 92 9.16 -6.61 -3.76
N LEU A 93 9.60 -5.60 -3.04
CA LEU A 93 8.90 -4.33 -2.93
C LEU A 93 9.54 -3.30 -3.87
N MET A 94 8.71 -2.65 -4.69
CA MET A 94 9.16 -1.63 -5.63
C MET A 94 8.45 -0.31 -5.35
N SER A 95 9.22 0.76 -5.19
CA SER A 95 8.69 2.12 -5.10
C SER A 95 8.82 2.83 -6.43
N ALA A 96 7.69 3.03 -7.10
CA ALA A 96 7.59 3.79 -8.34
C ALA A 96 6.17 4.37 -8.46
N GLY A 97 6.03 5.48 -9.16
CA GLY A 97 4.70 6.05 -9.42
C GLY A 97 3.90 5.26 -10.45
N THR A 98 4.59 4.53 -11.31
CA THR A 98 4.00 3.68 -12.37
C THR A 98 4.96 2.56 -12.70
N HIS A 99 4.44 1.36 -12.91
CA HIS A 99 5.27 0.22 -13.29
C HIS A 99 5.70 0.34 -14.77
N PRO A 100 6.99 0.14 -15.11
CA PRO A 100 7.51 0.48 -16.44
C PRO A 100 7.03 -0.43 -17.59
N PHE A 101 6.56 -1.65 -17.30
CA PHE A 101 6.19 -2.60 -18.37
C PHE A 101 4.99 -3.49 -18.06
N SER A 102 4.52 -3.61 -16.81
CA SER A 102 3.28 -4.35 -16.49
C SER A 102 2.05 -3.69 -17.12
N GLN A 103 1.06 -4.50 -17.47
CA GLN A 103 -0.12 -4.04 -18.18
C GLN A 103 -1.28 -3.81 -17.23
N TRP A 104 -1.93 -2.65 -17.30
CA TRP A 104 -3.04 -2.27 -16.43
C TRP A 104 -4.23 -3.26 -16.48
N PHE A 105 -4.51 -3.85 -17.63
CA PHE A 105 -5.63 -4.78 -17.80
C PHE A 105 -5.39 -6.16 -17.16
N GLN A 106 -4.19 -6.45 -16.70
CA GLN A 106 -3.83 -7.65 -15.96
C GLN A 106 -3.95 -7.44 -14.45
N GLN A 107 -4.12 -6.19 -14.00
CA GLN A 107 -4.18 -5.87 -12.58
C GLN A 107 -5.58 -6.09 -12.01
N GLN A 108 -5.64 -6.38 -10.72
CA GLN A 108 -6.88 -6.71 -10.02
C GLN A 108 -7.15 -5.71 -8.90
N ILE A 109 -8.41 -5.29 -8.79
CA ILE A 109 -8.87 -4.45 -7.70
C ILE A 109 -8.99 -5.30 -6.44
N THR A 110 -8.59 -4.75 -5.31
CA THR A 110 -8.77 -5.37 -3.99
C THR A 110 -10.24 -5.61 -3.72
N PRO A 111 -10.67 -6.87 -3.52
CA PRO A 111 -12.07 -7.22 -3.39
C PRO A 111 -12.67 -6.76 -2.05
N GLY A 112 -14.01 -6.66 -2.01
CA GLY A 112 -14.77 -6.40 -0.79
C GLY A 112 -14.78 -4.95 -0.32
N LYS A 113 -14.28 -4.01 -1.12
CA LYS A 113 -14.32 -2.56 -0.82
C LYS A 113 -15.13 -1.80 -1.85
N THR A 114 -16.40 -1.59 -1.57
CA THR A 114 -17.36 -0.86 -2.44
C THR A 114 -16.83 0.51 -2.90
N ARG A 115 -15.98 1.18 -2.07
CA ARG A 115 -15.37 2.45 -2.46
C ARG A 115 -14.47 2.33 -3.69
N TYR A 116 -13.78 1.20 -3.83
CA TYR A 116 -12.88 0.94 -4.98
C TYR A 116 -13.68 0.65 -6.26
N ASP A 117 -14.72 -0.18 -6.13
CA ASP A 117 -15.62 -0.45 -7.25
C ASP A 117 -16.26 0.85 -7.74
N THR A 118 -16.77 1.69 -6.81
CA THR A 118 -17.34 2.99 -7.13
C THR A 118 -16.33 3.94 -7.79
N LEU A 119 -15.07 3.94 -7.32
CA LEU A 119 -14.02 4.77 -7.90
C LEU A 119 -13.76 4.37 -9.36
N ILE A 120 -13.59 3.09 -9.62
CA ILE A 120 -13.34 2.58 -10.98
C ILE A 120 -14.55 2.80 -11.89
N ASP A 121 -15.76 2.62 -11.40
CA ASP A 121 -16.99 2.89 -12.17
C ASP A 121 -17.12 4.37 -12.56
N ARG A 122 -16.76 5.28 -11.66
CA ARG A 122 -16.79 6.72 -11.91
C ARG A 122 -15.69 7.19 -12.85
N THR A 123 -14.50 6.67 -12.69
CA THR A 123 -13.32 7.04 -13.49
C THR A 123 -13.25 6.26 -14.80
N ARG A 124 -14.00 5.15 -14.92
CA ARG A 124 -14.13 4.33 -16.11
C ARG A 124 -12.77 3.94 -16.71
N TRP A 125 -12.58 4.26 -17.99
CA TRP A 125 -11.38 3.96 -18.75
C TRP A 125 -10.11 4.62 -18.17
N TRP A 126 -10.20 5.87 -17.73
CA TRP A 126 -9.07 6.59 -17.15
C TRP A 126 -8.56 5.96 -15.85
N GLY A 127 -9.47 5.62 -14.95
CA GLY A 127 -9.11 4.97 -13.69
C GLY A 127 -8.44 3.62 -13.89
N ARG A 128 -8.88 2.86 -14.89
CA ARG A 128 -8.28 1.57 -15.21
C ARG A 128 -6.84 1.69 -15.74
N GLN A 129 -6.53 2.70 -16.54
CA GLN A 129 -5.18 2.92 -17.04
C GLN A 129 -4.18 3.36 -15.96
N MET A 130 -4.68 3.86 -14.82
CA MET A 130 -3.85 4.21 -13.66
C MET A 130 -3.55 3.01 -12.75
N MET A 131 -3.94 1.79 -13.14
CA MET A 131 -3.77 0.56 -12.36
C MET A 131 -2.38 -0.09 -12.54
N ILE A 132 -1.35 0.71 -12.74
CA ILE A 132 0.06 0.23 -12.85
C ILE A 132 1.03 1.16 -12.15
#